data_ce85bdeaacb22a4fc57145bfd45407aa
#
_entry.id   ce85bdeaacb22a4fc57145bfd45407aa
#
_cell.length_a   1.000
_cell.length_b   1.000
_cell.length_c   1.000
_cell.angle_alpha   90.00
_cell.angle_beta   90.00
_cell.angle_gamma   90.00
#
_symmetry.space_group_name_H-M   'P 1'
#
loop_
_entity.id
_entity.type
_entity.pdbx_description
1 polymer ?
#
loop_
_entity_poly.entity_id
_entity_poly.type
_entity_poly.pdbx_seq_one_letter_code
_entity_poly.pdbx_strand_id
1 'polypeptide(L)'
;MTDLSADHKALANYKPKNKVRFVTAASLFDGHDASINIMRRILQGMGTEVIHLGHNRSVDEVVTAALNEDVQGIAVSSYQGGHVEYFKYMVQLLKERGGEHIKVFGGGGGVIVPEEIRDLAAHGVRIFSPEDGQRMGLQGMIGEMVMTCDHDLSAHAPKDTKSLAGHTQASWRALSQLITGLENAGGKHALSAELQKGASG
;
A
#
# COMPACT_ATOMS: atom_id res chain seq x y z
N MET A 1 -23.73 -19.30 -15.01
CA MET A 1 -22.39 -19.64 -14.47
C MET A 1 -21.44 -18.57 -14.99
N THR A 2 -21.07 -17.61 -14.17
CA THR A 2 -20.11 -16.56 -14.54
C THR A 2 -18.75 -17.24 -14.71
N ASP A 3 -18.08 -17.02 -15.84
CA ASP A 3 -16.78 -17.61 -16.12
C ASP A 3 -15.69 -16.92 -15.26
N LEU A 4 -15.51 -17.41 -14.03
CA LEU A 4 -14.52 -16.92 -13.09
C LEU A 4 -13.08 -16.99 -13.64
N SER A 5 -12.82 -17.82 -14.64
CA SER A 5 -11.49 -17.93 -15.26
C SER A 5 -11.14 -16.72 -16.11
N ALA A 6 -12.12 -16.08 -16.74
CA ALA A 6 -11.93 -14.86 -17.51
C ALA A 6 -11.63 -13.66 -16.60
N ASP A 7 -12.35 -13.56 -15.47
CA ASP A 7 -12.14 -12.52 -14.48
C ASP A 7 -10.73 -12.61 -13.83
N HIS A 8 -10.28 -13.84 -13.52
CA HIS A 8 -8.92 -14.04 -12.96
C HIS A 8 -7.81 -13.71 -13.96
N LYS A 9 -8.01 -14.01 -15.26
CA LYS A 9 -7.06 -13.61 -16.31
C LYS A 9 -7.02 -12.09 -16.50
N ALA A 10 -8.16 -11.42 -16.37
CA ALA A 10 -8.25 -9.96 -16.44
C ALA A 10 -7.46 -9.32 -15.27
N LEU A 11 -7.61 -9.85 -14.05
CA LEU A 11 -6.83 -9.40 -12.90
C LEU A 11 -5.33 -9.60 -13.08
N ALA A 12 -4.89 -10.78 -13.56
CA ALA A 12 -3.49 -11.08 -13.77
C ALA A 12 -2.80 -10.17 -14.80
N ASN A 13 -3.58 -9.56 -15.71
CA ASN A 13 -3.10 -8.66 -16.75
C ASN A 13 -3.49 -7.19 -16.49
N TYR A 14 -4.02 -6.88 -15.30
CA TYR A 14 -4.44 -5.54 -14.95
C TYR A 14 -3.28 -4.54 -15.07
N LYS A 15 -3.56 -3.39 -15.67
CA LYS A 15 -2.63 -2.27 -15.75
C LYS A 15 -3.26 -1.08 -15.04
N PRO A 16 -2.60 -0.50 -14.03
CA PRO A 16 -3.13 0.64 -13.31
C PRO A 16 -3.24 1.86 -14.24
N LYS A 17 -4.28 2.65 -14.03
CA LYS A 17 -4.53 3.91 -14.75
C LYS A 17 -3.84 5.07 -14.05
N ASN A 18 -3.69 4.97 -12.74
CA ASN A 18 -3.02 5.96 -11.91
C ASN A 18 -1.63 5.45 -11.49
N LYS A 19 -0.79 6.34 -10.97
CA LYS A 19 0.46 5.95 -10.33
C LYS A 19 0.14 5.33 -8.97
N VAL A 20 0.24 4.02 -8.88
CA VAL A 20 -0.05 3.25 -7.66
C VAL A 20 1.25 2.93 -6.93
N ARG A 21 1.26 3.16 -5.63
CA ARG A 21 2.42 2.98 -4.75
C ARG A 21 2.07 2.07 -3.58
N PHE A 22 2.96 1.14 -3.25
CA PHE A 22 2.81 0.20 -2.15
C PHE A 22 4.00 0.25 -1.20
N VAL A 23 3.72 0.12 0.10
CA VAL A 23 4.70 -0.34 1.08
C VAL A 23 4.57 -1.86 1.23
N THR A 24 5.69 -2.57 1.22
CA THR A 24 5.73 -4.02 1.44
C THR A 24 6.70 -4.37 2.57
N ALA A 25 6.32 -5.33 3.41
CA ALA A 25 7.13 -5.79 4.55
C ALA A 25 6.81 -7.24 4.95
N ALA A 26 7.69 -7.87 5.71
CA ALA A 26 7.33 -9.00 6.56
C ALA A 26 7.15 -8.52 8.00
N SER A 27 6.14 -9.08 8.69
CA SER A 27 5.73 -8.64 10.02
C SER A 27 6.82 -8.82 11.08
N LEU A 28 6.61 -8.20 12.24
CA LEU A 28 7.51 -8.28 13.38
C LEU A 28 7.75 -9.75 13.78
N PHE A 29 9.01 -10.11 14.06
CA PHE A 29 9.49 -11.46 14.36
C PHE A 29 9.36 -12.48 13.21
N ASP A 30 8.98 -12.05 12.01
CA ASP A 30 8.92 -12.91 10.83
C ASP A 30 10.17 -12.73 9.97
N GLY A 31 10.91 -13.82 9.77
CA GLY A 31 12.07 -13.88 8.90
C GLY A 31 11.78 -14.50 7.53
N HIS A 32 10.51 -14.83 7.24
CA HIS A 32 10.12 -15.45 5.97
C HIS A 32 9.90 -14.40 4.89
N ASP A 33 10.97 -13.85 4.35
CA ASP A 33 10.93 -12.78 3.36
C ASP A 33 10.77 -13.23 1.90
N ALA A 34 10.92 -14.52 1.61
CA ALA A 34 10.89 -15.04 0.25
C ALA A 34 9.56 -14.73 -0.46
N SER A 35 8.42 -14.95 0.18
CA SER A 35 7.10 -14.70 -0.41
C SER A 35 6.87 -13.22 -0.69
N ILE A 36 7.16 -12.33 0.24
CA ILE A 36 6.96 -10.89 0.03
C ILE A 36 7.93 -10.36 -1.05
N ASN A 37 9.12 -10.93 -1.16
CA ASN A 37 10.07 -10.59 -2.22
C ASN A 37 9.57 -10.98 -3.62
N ILE A 38 8.88 -12.11 -3.77
CA ILE A 38 8.24 -12.50 -5.02
C ILE A 38 7.08 -11.55 -5.32
N MET A 39 6.20 -11.28 -4.36
CA MET A 39 5.03 -10.43 -4.51
C MET A 39 5.41 -9.00 -4.91
N ARG A 40 6.43 -8.41 -4.28
CA ARG A 40 6.89 -7.05 -4.64
C ARG A 40 7.40 -6.96 -6.09
N ARG A 41 8.06 -8.02 -6.59
CA ARG A 41 8.52 -8.07 -7.99
C ARG A 41 7.36 -8.14 -8.97
N ILE A 42 6.30 -8.88 -8.63
CA ILE A 42 5.08 -8.92 -9.46
C ILE A 42 4.38 -7.55 -9.43
N LEU A 43 4.23 -6.91 -8.26
CA LEU A 43 3.73 -5.55 -8.14
C LEU A 43 4.48 -4.60 -9.07
N GLN A 44 5.81 -4.58 -9.00
CA GLN A 44 6.66 -3.76 -9.88
C GLN A 44 6.45 -4.09 -11.37
N GLY A 45 6.35 -5.38 -11.71
CA GLY A 45 6.09 -5.84 -13.07
C GLY A 45 4.71 -5.41 -13.61
N MET A 46 3.74 -5.16 -12.74
CA MET A 46 2.43 -4.61 -13.09
C MET A 46 2.41 -3.08 -13.23
N GLY A 47 3.53 -2.41 -12.99
CA GLY A 47 3.70 -0.97 -13.16
C GLY A 47 3.45 -0.16 -11.89
N THR A 48 3.50 -0.77 -10.71
CA THR A 48 3.40 -0.05 -9.43
C THR A 48 4.79 0.30 -8.88
N GLU A 49 4.86 1.38 -8.13
CA GLU A 49 6.02 1.70 -7.30
C GLU A 49 5.94 0.93 -5.98
N VAL A 50 7.07 0.37 -5.53
CA VAL A 50 7.11 -0.44 -4.31
C VAL A 50 8.24 0.02 -3.40
N ILE A 51 7.88 0.46 -2.20
CA ILE A 51 8.79 0.75 -1.09
C ILE A 51 8.88 -0.52 -0.22
N HIS A 52 10.00 -1.22 -0.29
CA HIS A 52 10.18 -2.48 0.44
C HIS A 52 11.00 -2.28 1.70
N LEU A 53 10.38 -2.51 2.85
CA LEU A 53 11.01 -2.32 4.16
C LEU A 53 11.81 -3.53 4.66
N GLY A 54 11.69 -4.68 3.99
CA GLY A 54 12.33 -5.92 4.41
C GLY A 54 11.52 -6.69 5.46
N HIS A 55 12.21 -7.49 6.26
CA HIS A 55 11.61 -8.35 7.28
C HIS A 55 11.64 -7.71 8.68
N ASN A 56 10.94 -8.34 9.63
CA ASN A 56 10.93 -7.97 11.05
C ASN A 56 10.52 -6.51 11.29
N ARG A 57 9.39 -6.09 10.67
CA ARG A 57 8.90 -4.71 10.75
C ARG A 57 7.75 -4.57 11.72
N SER A 58 7.86 -3.58 12.60
CA SER A 58 6.77 -3.18 13.50
C SER A 58 5.67 -2.48 12.73
N VAL A 59 4.47 -2.44 13.31
CA VAL A 59 3.33 -1.70 12.75
C VAL A 59 3.67 -0.21 12.59
N ASP A 60 4.34 0.38 13.57
CA ASP A 60 4.71 1.80 13.54
C ASP A 60 5.64 2.13 12.36
N GLU A 61 6.66 1.30 12.11
CA GLU A 61 7.56 1.48 10.96
C GLU A 61 6.80 1.40 9.64
N VAL A 62 5.91 0.41 9.48
CA VAL A 62 5.15 0.21 8.25
C VAL A 62 4.18 1.36 8.01
N VAL A 63 3.42 1.78 9.03
CA VAL A 63 2.46 2.89 8.92
C VAL A 63 3.17 4.21 8.68
N THR A 64 4.28 4.47 9.38
CA THR A 64 5.07 5.69 9.18
C THR A 64 5.60 5.78 7.76
N ALA A 65 6.17 4.70 7.23
CA ALA A 65 6.63 4.66 5.84
C ALA A 65 5.47 4.87 4.85
N ALA A 66 4.34 4.20 5.07
CA ALA A 66 3.17 4.32 4.20
C ALA A 66 2.62 5.75 4.12
N LEU A 67 2.60 6.46 5.24
CA LEU A 67 2.15 7.85 5.30
C LEU A 67 3.17 8.82 4.67
N ASN A 68 4.47 8.59 4.91
CA ASN A 68 5.53 9.44 4.38
C ASN A 68 5.75 9.27 2.87
N GLU A 69 5.38 8.11 2.32
CA GLU A 69 5.49 7.82 0.89
C GLU A 69 4.16 8.03 0.14
N ASP A 70 3.10 8.46 0.83
CA ASP A 70 1.76 8.71 0.26
C ASP A 70 1.27 7.54 -0.59
N VAL A 71 1.26 6.33 -0.01
CA VAL A 71 0.90 5.10 -0.72
C VAL A 71 -0.61 4.85 -0.74
N GLN A 72 -1.10 4.09 -1.71
CA GLN A 72 -2.46 3.59 -1.76
C GLN A 72 -2.63 2.27 -1.02
N GLY A 73 -1.56 1.47 -0.89
CA GLY A 73 -1.64 0.15 -0.29
C GLY A 73 -0.43 -0.26 0.55
N ILE A 74 -0.70 -1.11 1.52
CA ILE A 74 0.28 -1.81 2.33
C ILE A 74 0.10 -3.31 2.12
N ALA A 75 1.18 -4.04 1.87
CA ALA A 75 1.16 -5.49 1.75
C ALA A 75 2.18 -6.12 2.71
N VAL A 76 1.68 -6.94 3.64
CA VAL A 76 2.52 -7.59 4.66
C VAL A 76 2.37 -9.10 4.60
N SER A 77 3.51 -9.81 4.58
CA SER A 77 3.52 -11.24 4.86
C SER A 77 3.65 -11.48 6.37
N SER A 78 2.92 -12.48 6.89
CA SER A 78 3.00 -12.87 8.30
C SER A 78 2.81 -14.37 8.45
N TYR A 79 3.89 -15.10 8.75
CA TYR A 79 3.92 -16.55 8.90
C TYR A 79 4.05 -16.99 10.37
N GLN A 80 3.73 -16.11 11.31
CA GLN A 80 3.82 -16.40 12.74
C GLN A 80 2.57 -15.96 13.49
N GLY A 81 2.45 -16.35 14.76
CA GLY A 81 1.39 -15.90 15.67
C GLY A 81 1.39 -14.38 15.89
N GLY A 82 0.28 -13.82 16.38
CA GLY A 82 0.11 -12.40 16.64
C GLY A 82 -0.28 -11.56 15.42
N HIS A 83 -0.57 -12.20 14.27
CA HIS A 83 -0.97 -11.51 13.06
C HIS A 83 -2.30 -10.77 13.19
N VAL A 84 -3.26 -11.29 13.96
CA VAL A 84 -4.56 -10.63 14.18
C VAL A 84 -4.37 -9.27 14.85
N GLU A 85 -3.64 -9.25 15.95
CA GLU A 85 -3.31 -8.02 16.68
C GLU A 85 -2.48 -7.06 15.85
N TYR A 86 -1.51 -7.59 15.10
CA TYR A 86 -0.64 -6.81 14.22
C TYR A 86 -1.46 -6.06 13.17
N PHE A 87 -2.35 -6.73 12.45
CA PHE A 87 -3.16 -6.09 11.41
C PHE A 87 -4.25 -5.17 11.98
N LYS A 88 -4.90 -5.54 13.10
CA LYS A 88 -5.87 -4.67 13.75
C LYS A 88 -5.25 -3.38 14.25
N TYR A 89 -4.07 -3.49 14.88
CA TYR A 89 -3.32 -2.31 15.32
C TYR A 89 -2.86 -1.45 14.15
N MET A 90 -2.49 -2.05 13.02
CA MET A 90 -2.14 -1.31 11.81
C MET A 90 -3.30 -0.46 11.29
N VAL A 91 -4.50 -1.03 11.18
CA VAL A 91 -5.71 -0.29 10.76
C VAL A 91 -6.05 0.81 11.74
N GLN A 92 -5.98 0.53 13.04
CA GLN A 92 -6.19 1.53 14.08
C GLN A 92 -5.21 2.69 13.94
N LEU A 93 -3.92 2.41 13.82
CA LEU A 93 -2.87 3.43 13.72
C LEU A 93 -2.98 4.26 12.43
N LEU A 94 -3.35 3.63 11.31
CA LEU A 94 -3.66 4.35 10.07
C LEU A 94 -4.81 5.34 10.28
N LYS A 95 -5.88 4.92 10.96
CA LYS A 95 -7.02 5.77 11.27
C LYS A 95 -6.61 6.95 12.16
N GLU A 96 -5.88 6.69 13.24
CA GLU A 96 -5.39 7.72 14.17
C GLU A 96 -4.50 8.75 13.48
N ARG A 97 -3.74 8.34 12.46
CA ARG A 97 -2.81 9.20 11.72
C ARG A 97 -3.37 9.71 10.38
N GLY A 98 -4.67 9.55 10.12
CA GLY A 98 -5.35 10.05 8.91
C GLY A 98 -4.96 9.32 7.63
N GLY A 99 -4.60 8.04 7.70
CA GLY A 99 -4.30 7.14 6.59
C GLY A 99 -5.43 6.15 6.26
N GLU A 100 -6.68 6.46 6.59
CA GLU A 100 -7.85 5.57 6.42
C GLU A 100 -8.08 5.12 4.98
N HIS A 101 -7.62 5.89 4.00
CA HIS A 101 -7.72 5.57 2.58
C HIS A 101 -6.76 4.45 2.16
N ILE A 102 -5.69 4.21 2.92
CA ILE A 102 -4.66 3.21 2.61
C ILE A 102 -5.24 1.82 2.83
N LYS A 103 -5.19 0.98 1.80
CA LYS A 103 -5.67 -0.40 1.84
C LYS A 103 -4.62 -1.31 2.45
N VAL A 104 -5.06 -2.23 3.31
CA VAL A 104 -4.17 -3.19 3.98
C VAL A 104 -4.43 -4.58 3.46
N PHE A 105 -3.38 -5.20 2.95
CA PHE A 105 -3.37 -6.56 2.43
C PHE A 105 -2.39 -7.42 3.22
N GLY A 106 -2.74 -8.66 3.41
CA GLY A 106 -1.86 -9.60 4.09
C GLY A 106 -1.95 -11.01 3.53
N GLY A 107 -0.99 -11.82 3.93
CA GLY A 107 -0.95 -13.25 3.67
C GLY A 107 0.06 -13.93 4.59
N GLY A 108 -0.14 -15.21 4.86
CA GLY A 108 0.72 -15.99 5.74
C GLY A 108 0.57 -17.49 5.47
N GLY A 109 0.20 -17.86 4.22
CA GLY A 109 -0.10 -19.24 3.90
C GLY A 109 -1.22 -19.80 4.79
N GLY A 110 -1.08 -21.02 5.27
CA GLY A 110 -2.06 -21.67 6.15
C GLY A 110 -1.96 -21.28 7.63
N VAL A 111 -1.10 -20.34 8.01
CA VAL A 111 -0.94 -19.91 9.41
C VAL A 111 -2.14 -19.07 9.87
N ILE A 112 -2.69 -18.24 8.97
CA ILE A 112 -3.88 -17.43 9.24
C ILE A 112 -5.12 -18.28 8.91
N VAL A 113 -5.88 -18.65 9.92
CA VAL A 113 -7.03 -19.55 9.74
C VAL A 113 -8.27 -18.80 9.22
N PRO A 114 -9.26 -19.51 8.60
CA PRO A 114 -10.41 -18.86 7.98
C PRO A 114 -11.23 -17.96 8.90
N GLU A 115 -11.29 -18.27 10.19
CA GLU A 115 -12.00 -17.43 11.17
C GLU A 115 -11.31 -16.09 11.39
N GLU A 116 -9.97 -16.10 11.47
CA GLU A 116 -9.16 -14.88 11.59
C GLU A 116 -9.20 -14.04 10.32
N ILE A 117 -9.24 -14.69 9.14
CA ILE A 117 -9.43 -14.00 7.85
C ILE A 117 -10.77 -13.24 7.85
N ARG A 118 -11.86 -13.87 8.33
CA ARG A 118 -13.17 -13.21 8.42
C ARG A 118 -13.17 -12.05 9.41
N ASP A 119 -12.53 -12.22 10.57
CA ASP A 119 -12.41 -11.19 11.58
C ASP A 119 -11.60 -9.99 11.03
N LEU A 120 -10.47 -10.22 10.39
CA LEU A 120 -9.64 -9.19 9.79
C LEU A 120 -10.35 -8.48 8.62
N ALA A 121 -11.15 -9.21 7.82
CA ALA A 121 -11.95 -8.61 6.77
C ALA A 121 -12.99 -7.62 7.31
N ALA A 122 -13.61 -7.93 8.47
CA ALA A 122 -14.51 -6.99 9.15
C ALA A 122 -13.82 -5.71 9.62
N HIS A 123 -12.50 -5.73 9.78
CA HIS A 123 -11.67 -4.56 10.10
C HIS A 123 -11.06 -3.87 8.86
N GLY A 124 -11.44 -4.32 7.64
CA GLY A 124 -10.95 -3.73 6.40
C GLY A 124 -9.59 -4.24 5.92
N VAL A 125 -9.11 -5.36 6.47
CA VAL A 125 -7.88 -6.03 6.02
C VAL A 125 -8.20 -7.17 5.06
N ARG A 126 -7.62 -7.19 3.88
CA ARG A 126 -7.76 -8.28 2.91
C ARG A 126 -6.61 -9.27 3.10
N ILE A 127 -6.89 -10.42 3.67
CA ILE A 127 -5.95 -11.54 3.79
C ILE A 127 -6.16 -12.50 2.64
N PHE A 128 -5.10 -12.81 1.90
CA PHE A 128 -5.12 -13.83 0.86
C PHE A 128 -4.82 -15.20 1.46
N SER A 129 -5.77 -16.11 1.30
CA SER A 129 -5.66 -17.50 1.75
C SER A 129 -4.94 -18.38 0.71
N PRO A 130 -4.50 -19.60 1.08
CA PRO A 130 -4.01 -20.59 0.12
C PRO A 130 -5.01 -20.91 -0.99
N GLU A 131 -6.31 -20.92 -0.67
CA GLU A 131 -7.40 -21.15 -1.61
C GLU A 131 -7.50 -20.02 -2.64
N ASP A 132 -7.28 -18.76 -2.23
CA ASP A 132 -7.19 -17.62 -3.15
C ASP A 132 -6.05 -17.84 -4.15
N GLY A 133 -4.90 -18.31 -3.66
CA GLY A 133 -3.74 -18.64 -4.50
C GLY A 133 -4.02 -19.75 -5.51
N GLN A 134 -4.75 -20.79 -5.11
CA GLN A 134 -5.16 -21.88 -6.01
C GLN A 134 -6.18 -21.41 -7.04
N ARG A 135 -7.10 -20.54 -6.66
CA ARG A 135 -8.20 -20.05 -7.49
C ARG A 135 -7.75 -19.07 -8.55
N MET A 136 -6.96 -18.06 -8.17
CA MET A 136 -6.61 -16.95 -9.06
C MET A 136 -5.12 -16.84 -9.38
N GLY A 137 -4.31 -17.66 -8.76
CA GLY A 137 -2.86 -17.60 -8.89
C GLY A 137 -2.26 -16.35 -8.24
N LEU A 138 -0.94 -16.33 -8.16
CA LEU A 138 -0.22 -15.23 -7.52
C LEU A 138 -0.40 -13.90 -8.28
N GLN A 139 -0.38 -13.94 -9.61
CA GLN A 139 -0.59 -12.75 -10.43
C GLN A 139 -2.02 -12.19 -10.31
N GLY A 140 -3.03 -13.05 -10.18
CA GLY A 140 -4.42 -12.63 -9.98
C GLY A 140 -4.62 -11.97 -8.62
N MET A 141 -4.03 -12.52 -7.54
CA MET A 141 -4.06 -11.88 -6.22
C MET A 141 -3.42 -10.50 -6.24
N ILE A 142 -2.25 -10.37 -6.85
CA ILE A 142 -1.58 -9.06 -6.98
C ILE A 142 -2.39 -8.11 -7.85
N GLY A 143 -3.00 -8.59 -8.93
CA GLY A 143 -3.89 -7.78 -9.78
C GLY A 143 -5.11 -7.23 -9.03
N GLU A 144 -5.71 -8.03 -8.12
CA GLU A 144 -6.77 -7.58 -7.22
C GLU A 144 -6.29 -6.43 -6.31
N MET A 145 -5.08 -6.54 -5.74
CA MET A 145 -4.49 -5.49 -4.92
C MET A 145 -4.28 -4.20 -5.71
N VAL A 146 -3.68 -4.30 -6.90
CA VAL A 146 -3.41 -3.14 -7.75
C VAL A 146 -4.71 -2.46 -8.19
N MET A 147 -5.71 -3.23 -8.62
CA MET A 147 -7.02 -2.71 -9.02
C MET A 147 -7.73 -2.00 -7.86
N THR A 148 -7.66 -2.56 -6.65
CA THR A 148 -8.26 -1.97 -5.45
C THR A 148 -7.59 -0.65 -5.06
N CYS A 149 -6.31 -0.50 -5.34
CA CYS A 149 -5.50 0.69 -5.03
C CYS A 149 -5.41 1.68 -6.19
N ASP A 150 -6.00 1.39 -7.36
CA ASP A 150 -5.90 2.25 -8.54
C ASP A 150 -6.83 3.47 -8.45
N HIS A 151 -6.45 4.42 -7.62
CA HIS A 151 -7.13 5.71 -7.48
C HIS A 151 -6.13 6.85 -7.35
N ASP A 152 -6.55 8.04 -7.78
CA ASP A 152 -5.74 9.26 -7.73
C ASP A 152 -5.71 9.85 -6.31
N LEU A 153 -4.52 10.12 -5.79
CA LEU A 153 -4.30 10.78 -4.49
C LEU A 153 -4.04 12.30 -4.61
N SER A 154 -4.07 12.86 -5.81
CA SER A 154 -3.76 14.29 -6.05
C SER A 154 -4.62 15.24 -5.22
N ALA A 155 -5.83 14.84 -4.84
CA ALA A 155 -6.72 15.63 -3.98
C ALA A 155 -6.16 15.87 -2.57
N HIS A 156 -5.19 15.06 -2.12
CA HIS A 156 -4.52 15.21 -0.84
C HIS A 156 -3.36 16.20 -0.88
N ALA A 157 -2.94 16.65 -2.07
CA ALA A 157 -1.83 17.58 -2.20
C ALA A 157 -2.14 18.91 -1.46
N PRO A 158 -1.16 19.48 -0.72
CA PRO A 158 -1.34 20.73 -0.03
C PRO A 158 -1.60 21.87 -1.03
N LYS A 159 -2.39 22.85 -0.59
CA LYS A 159 -2.76 24.02 -1.41
C LYS A 159 -1.75 25.17 -1.30
N ASP A 160 -0.83 25.10 -0.35
CA ASP A 160 0.23 26.08 -0.12
C ASP A 160 1.50 25.40 0.40
N THR A 161 2.61 26.14 0.44
CA THR A 161 3.91 25.64 0.89
C THR A 161 4.11 25.71 2.41
N LYS A 162 3.16 26.26 3.18
CA LYS A 162 3.31 26.43 4.63
C LYS A 162 3.36 25.11 5.37
N SER A 163 2.59 24.10 4.89
CA SER A 163 2.58 22.75 5.46
C SER A 163 3.90 21.98 5.28
N LEU A 164 4.79 22.47 4.39
CA LEU A 164 6.11 21.88 4.15
C LEU A 164 7.17 22.38 5.14
N ALA A 165 6.86 23.44 5.91
CA ALA A 165 7.82 24.02 6.84
C ALA A 165 8.06 23.10 8.04
N GLY A 166 9.36 22.99 8.43
CA GLY A 166 9.79 22.20 9.56
C GLY A 166 10.21 20.76 9.19
N HIS A 167 10.59 20.00 10.22
CA HIS A 167 11.07 18.62 10.11
C HIS A 167 10.19 17.68 10.94
N THR A 168 8.88 17.80 10.77
CA THR A 168 7.88 16.98 11.46
C THR A 168 7.34 15.89 10.55
N GLN A 169 6.73 14.86 11.14
CA GLN A 169 6.02 13.82 10.37
C GLN A 169 4.91 14.42 9.46
N ALA A 170 4.25 15.48 9.92
CA ALA A 170 3.24 16.18 9.13
C ALA A 170 3.84 16.89 7.91
N SER A 171 5.00 17.54 8.05
CA SER A 171 5.67 18.20 6.91
C SER A 171 6.24 17.21 5.91
N TRP A 172 6.76 16.07 6.35
CA TRP A 172 7.20 14.98 5.46
C TRP A 172 6.02 14.41 4.66
N ARG A 173 4.88 14.17 5.33
CA ARG A 173 3.67 13.72 4.65
C ARG A 173 3.15 14.75 3.64
N ALA A 174 3.11 16.02 4.02
CA ALA A 174 2.71 17.09 3.11
C ALA A 174 3.63 17.17 1.87
N LEU A 175 4.94 16.93 2.05
CA LEU A 175 5.89 16.88 0.95
C LEU A 175 5.60 15.72 0.00
N SER A 176 5.37 14.51 0.51
CA SER A 176 5.04 13.35 -0.34
C SER A 176 3.72 13.55 -1.10
N GLN A 177 2.71 14.09 -0.45
CA GLN A 177 1.43 14.44 -1.07
C GLN A 177 1.59 15.51 -2.16
N LEU A 178 2.46 16.51 -1.94
CA LEU A 178 2.79 17.50 -2.96
C LEU A 178 3.49 16.86 -4.16
N ILE A 179 4.46 15.97 -3.93
CA ILE A 179 5.15 15.23 -5.00
C ILE A 179 4.14 14.43 -5.81
N THR A 180 3.23 13.69 -5.16
CA THR A 180 2.14 12.97 -5.83
C THR A 180 1.31 13.91 -6.72
N GLY A 181 0.90 15.06 -6.19
CA GLY A 181 0.13 16.05 -6.94
C GLY A 181 0.89 16.62 -8.14
N LEU A 182 2.18 16.93 -7.98
CA LEU A 182 3.04 17.43 -9.06
C LEU A 182 3.23 16.40 -10.17
N GLU A 183 3.46 15.15 -9.81
CA GLU A 183 3.65 14.04 -10.75
C GLU A 183 2.37 13.78 -11.58
N ASN A 184 1.21 13.75 -10.92
CA ASN A 184 -0.07 13.50 -11.58
C ASN A 184 -0.51 14.69 -12.46
N ALA A 185 -0.18 15.91 -12.05
CA ALA A 185 -0.47 17.12 -12.83
C ALA A 185 0.46 17.33 -14.05
N GLY A 186 1.49 16.50 -14.22
CA GLY A 186 2.45 16.64 -15.32
C GLY A 186 3.12 18.03 -15.37
N GLY A 187 3.48 18.60 -14.22
CA GLY A 187 4.07 19.93 -14.09
C GLY A 187 3.11 21.11 -14.11
N LYS A 188 1.80 20.86 -14.21
CA LYS A 188 0.76 21.92 -14.22
C LYS A 188 0.11 22.15 -12.84
N HIS A 189 0.77 21.73 -11.77
CA HIS A 189 0.27 21.93 -10.41
C HIS A 189 0.31 23.42 -10.02
N ALA A 190 -0.69 23.88 -9.24
CA ALA A 190 -0.83 25.27 -8.84
C ALA A 190 0.41 25.84 -8.15
N LEU A 191 1.13 25.03 -7.35
CA LEU A 191 2.34 25.42 -6.62
C LEU A 191 3.64 25.36 -7.46
N SER A 192 3.61 24.90 -8.70
CA SER A 192 4.84 24.75 -9.52
C SER A 192 5.59 26.06 -9.66
N ALA A 193 4.91 27.17 -9.89
CA ALA A 193 5.54 28.48 -10.05
C ALA A 193 6.13 29.04 -8.72
N GLU A 194 5.49 28.76 -7.59
CA GLU A 194 5.99 29.16 -6.26
C GLU A 194 7.25 28.38 -5.88
N LEU A 195 7.24 27.06 -6.13
CA LEU A 195 8.40 26.21 -5.87
C LEU A 195 9.61 26.56 -6.74
N GLN A 196 9.38 26.91 -8.02
CA GLN A 196 10.47 27.34 -8.90
C GLN A 196 11.13 28.66 -8.44
N LYS A 197 10.34 29.60 -7.92
CA LYS A 197 10.89 30.86 -7.35
C LYS A 197 11.71 30.60 -6.11
N GLY A 198 11.29 29.69 -5.24
CA GLY A 198 12.03 29.31 -4.03
C GLY A 198 13.35 28.57 -4.31
N ALA A 199 13.44 27.87 -5.43
CA ALA A 199 14.66 27.15 -5.84
C ALA A 199 15.72 28.05 -6.51
N SER A 200 15.36 29.28 -6.89
CA SER A 200 16.23 30.21 -7.59
C SER A 200 16.91 31.25 -6.67
N GLY A 201 16.70 31.16 -5.37
CA GLY A 201 17.29 31.99 -4.30
C GLY A 201 18.15 31.17 -3.37
#